data_87f4ab1e7c6309817a1c1ac30d600417
#
_entry.id   87f4ab1e7c6309817a1c1ac30d600417
#
_cell.length_a   1.000
_cell.length_b   1.000
_cell.length_c   1.000
_cell.angle_alpha   90.00
_cell.angle_beta   90.00
_cell.angle_gamma   90.00
#
_symmetry.space_group_name_H-M   'P 1'
#
loop_
_entity.id
_entity.type
_entity.pdbx_description
1 polymer ?
#
loop_
_entity_poly.entity_id
_entity_poly.type
_entity_poly.pdbx_seq_one_letter_code
_entity_poly.pdbx_strand_id
1 'polypeptide(L)'
;MQEKLKILTIGDYESSTLENYFKDSKNIEFLELTLNEGIEKLNSKLFNREIVFLRSKEDNLEKLLEVGRALKEKEIITTTILEEKLVMENKEDLKKSIDAIFPVNKKGDIENLLLELLKMIDNIIFGLGFINLDIEDVKNMLKDSGITVFGSLNINKAISEEVIIKNINYNLNILEYLIKGYSFFLF
;
A
#
# COMPACT_ATOMS: atom_id res chain seq x y z
N MET A 1 14.87 -1.22 -17.86
CA MET A 1 15.00 -0.67 -16.49
C MET A 1 14.29 -1.66 -15.59
N GLN A 2 14.89 -2.09 -14.49
CA GLN A 2 14.22 -3.01 -13.56
C GLN A 2 13.14 -2.23 -12.81
N GLU A 3 11.90 -2.71 -12.84
CA GLU A 3 10.79 -2.11 -12.09
C GLU A 3 11.05 -2.21 -10.58
N LYS A 4 10.70 -1.15 -9.86
CA LYS A 4 10.90 -1.05 -8.41
C LYS A 4 9.60 -0.64 -7.74
N LEU A 5 9.43 -1.10 -6.50
CA LEU A 5 8.44 -0.53 -5.60
C LEU A 5 9.00 0.78 -5.03
N LYS A 6 8.22 1.82 -4.97
CA LYS A 6 8.65 3.12 -4.46
C LYS A 6 7.87 3.50 -3.21
N ILE A 7 8.57 4.05 -2.24
CA ILE A 7 7.99 4.59 -1.02
C ILE A 7 8.25 6.08 -1.04
N LEU A 8 7.20 6.87 -1.18
CA LEU A 8 7.28 8.32 -1.18
C LEU A 8 6.84 8.87 0.17
N THR A 9 7.79 9.41 0.90
CA THR A 9 7.56 10.11 2.16
C THR A 9 7.25 11.57 1.91
N ILE A 10 6.13 12.06 2.45
CA ILE A 10 5.66 13.43 2.31
C ILE A 10 5.80 14.15 3.66
N GLY A 11 6.61 15.21 3.67
CA GLY A 11 6.95 15.97 4.86
C GLY A 11 7.93 15.26 5.79
N ASP A 12 8.04 15.76 7.01
CA ASP A 12 8.96 15.22 8.02
C ASP A 12 8.36 13.98 8.67
N TYR A 13 8.69 12.82 8.13
CA TYR A 13 8.25 11.53 8.67
C TYR A 13 9.46 10.79 9.24
N GLU A 14 9.56 10.74 10.56
CA GLU A 14 10.62 10.02 11.25
C GLU A 14 10.28 8.54 11.33
N SER A 15 10.83 7.74 10.46
CA SER A 15 10.86 6.29 10.61
C SER A 15 12.11 5.75 9.97
N SER A 16 12.89 5.05 10.72
CA SER A 16 14.09 4.35 10.24
C SER A 16 13.88 2.85 10.06
N THR A 17 12.72 2.32 10.46
CA THR A 17 12.48 0.87 10.48
C THR A 17 12.45 0.28 9.07
N LEU A 18 11.69 0.88 8.17
CA LEU A 18 11.59 0.43 6.78
C LEU A 18 12.90 0.64 6.03
N GLU A 19 13.49 1.82 6.15
CA GLU A 19 14.77 2.16 5.52
C GLU A 19 15.87 1.22 5.96
N ASN A 20 15.95 0.90 7.27
CA ASN A 20 16.92 -0.04 7.80
C ASN A 20 16.68 -1.46 7.31
N TYR A 21 15.42 -1.90 7.21
CA TYR A 21 15.08 -3.23 6.75
C TYR A 21 15.42 -3.43 5.27
N PHE A 22 15.09 -2.44 4.42
CA PHE A 22 15.27 -2.51 2.96
C PHE A 22 16.53 -1.81 2.44
N LYS A 23 17.47 -1.42 3.31
CA LYS A 23 18.68 -0.67 2.93
C LYS A 23 19.51 -1.31 1.81
N ASP A 24 19.51 -2.64 1.73
CA ASP A 24 20.27 -3.42 0.75
C ASP A 24 19.37 -3.94 -0.39
N SER A 25 18.07 -3.60 -0.39
CA SER A 25 17.13 -4.02 -1.44
C SER A 25 17.41 -3.28 -2.74
N LYS A 26 17.45 -4.02 -3.84
CA LYS A 26 17.54 -3.47 -5.19
C LYS A 26 16.16 -3.18 -5.79
N ASN A 27 15.11 -3.69 -5.14
CA ASN A 27 13.74 -3.68 -5.64
C ASN A 27 12.89 -2.58 -5.02
N ILE A 28 13.38 -1.93 -3.95
CA ILE A 28 12.65 -0.89 -3.22
C ILE A 28 13.46 0.40 -3.26
N GLU A 29 12.81 1.51 -3.59
CA GLU A 29 13.41 2.84 -3.63
C GLU A 29 12.63 3.79 -2.71
N PHE A 30 13.36 4.51 -1.86
CA PHE A 30 12.80 5.53 -0.99
C PHE A 30 12.96 6.90 -1.62
N LEU A 31 11.87 7.66 -1.65
CA LEU A 31 11.77 9.01 -2.18
C LEU A 31 11.22 9.94 -1.10
N GLU A 32 11.63 11.20 -1.14
CA GLU A 32 11.19 12.22 -0.20
C GLU A 32 10.67 13.45 -0.93
N LEU A 33 9.61 14.03 -0.39
CA LEU A 33 8.99 15.26 -0.84
C LEU A 33 8.64 16.12 0.38
N THR A 34 9.17 17.32 0.46
CA THR A 34 8.77 18.26 1.53
C THR A 34 7.37 18.83 1.25
N LEU A 35 6.73 19.40 2.27
CA LEU A 35 5.37 19.94 2.15
C LEU A 35 5.26 21.09 1.12
N ASN A 36 6.37 21.82 0.91
CA ASN A 36 6.42 22.97 0.00
C ASN A 36 6.84 22.60 -1.43
N GLU A 37 7.18 21.35 -1.68
CA GLU A 37 7.62 20.88 -2.99
C GLU A 37 6.46 20.27 -3.78
N GLY A 38 6.49 20.47 -5.10
CA GLY A 38 5.60 19.82 -6.03
C GLY A 38 6.16 18.47 -6.51
N ILE A 39 5.28 17.65 -7.08
CA ILE A 39 5.63 16.33 -7.63
C ILE A 39 6.65 16.42 -8.77
N GLU A 40 6.80 17.58 -9.40
CA GLU A 40 7.74 17.85 -10.49
C GLU A 40 9.18 17.55 -10.11
N LYS A 41 9.53 17.72 -8.82
CA LYS A 41 10.85 17.35 -8.29
C LYS A 41 11.19 15.87 -8.52
N LEU A 42 10.19 15.03 -8.62
CA LEU A 42 10.35 13.57 -8.76
C LEU A 42 10.18 13.08 -10.21
N ASN A 43 9.97 13.96 -11.19
CA ASN A 43 9.72 13.58 -12.59
C ASN A 43 10.79 12.67 -13.19
N SER A 44 12.05 12.83 -12.79
CA SER A 44 13.15 11.96 -13.25
C SER A 44 13.21 10.60 -12.54
N LYS A 45 12.44 10.43 -11.46
CA LYS A 45 12.46 9.23 -10.61
C LYS A 45 11.17 8.44 -10.66
N LEU A 46 10.11 8.98 -11.26
CA LEU A 46 8.79 8.37 -11.35
C LEU A 46 8.41 8.15 -12.81
N PHE A 47 8.00 6.94 -13.14
CA PHE A 47 7.61 6.52 -14.48
C PHE A 47 6.18 5.99 -14.46
N ASN A 48 5.51 6.04 -15.62
CA ASN A 48 4.15 5.52 -15.76
C ASN A 48 4.07 4.05 -15.32
N ARG A 49 2.94 3.69 -14.69
CA ARG A 49 2.63 2.33 -14.25
C ARG A 49 3.52 1.78 -13.13
N GLU A 50 4.29 2.59 -12.45
CA GLU A 50 4.98 2.17 -11.21
C GLU A 50 4.00 2.11 -10.03
N ILE A 51 4.38 1.37 -8.99
CA ILE A 51 3.65 1.32 -7.72
C ILE A 51 4.37 2.23 -6.72
N VAL A 52 3.65 3.19 -6.18
CA VAL A 52 4.15 4.14 -5.18
C VAL A 52 3.33 4.06 -3.90
N PHE A 53 3.99 3.71 -2.82
CA PHE A 53 3.43 3.77 -1.47
C PHE A 53 3.62 5.16 -0.90
N LEU A 54 2.53 5.89 -0.70
CA LEU A 54 2.53 7.21 -0.09
C LEU A 54 2.47 7.08 1.42
N ARG A 55 3.38 7.74 2.12
CA ARG A 55 3.29 7.88 3.57
C ARG A 55 3.47 9.32 4.00
N SER A 56 2.68 9.75 4.98
CA SER A 56 2.75 11.08 5.59
C SER A 56 2.24 11.04 7.02
N LYS A 57 2.46 12.11 7.77
CA LYS A 57 1.75 12.35 9.02
C LYS A 57 0.29 12.71 8.72
N GLU A 58 -0.61 12.46 9.68
CA GLU A 58 -2.04 12.77 9.56
C GLU A 58 -2.30 14.23 9.21
N ASP A 59 -1.55 15.14 9.82
CA ASP A 59 -1.65 16.58 9.60
C ASP A 59 -1.36 17.00 8.15
N ASN A 60 -0.80 16.10 7.35
CA ASN A 60 -0.42 16.34 5.96
C ASN A 60 -1.37 15.66 4.96
N LEU A 61 -2.60 15.31 5.36
CA LEU A 61 -3.57 14.63 4.50
C LEU A 61 -3.85 15.40 3.22
N GLU A 62 -4.03 16.72 3.28
CA GLU A 62 -4.28 17.54 2.09
C GLU A 62 -3.15 17.41 1.06
N LYS A 63 -1.90 17.44 1.53
CA LYS A 63 -0.73 17.25 0.68
C LYS A 63 -0.64 15.83 0.12
N LEU A 64 -0.98 14.83 0.91
CA LEU A 64 -1.03 13.44 0.45
C LEU A 64 -2.07 13.27 -0.68
N LEU A 65 -3.25 13.88 -0.54
CA LEU A 65 -4.29 13.87 -1.57
C LEU A 65 -3.88 14.61 -2.85
N GLU A 66 -3.20 15.77 -2.71
CA GLU A 66 -2.65 16.53 -3.84
C GLU A 66 -1.65 15.67 -4.63
N VAL A 67 -0.66 15.10 -3.92
CA VAL A 67 0.37 14.25 -4.52
C VAL A 67 -0.25 13.01 -5.15
N GLY A 68 -1.18 12.35 -4.48
CA GLY A 68 -1.88 11.19 -4.99
C GLY A 68 -2.58 11.46 -6.32
N ARG A 69 -3.35 12.56 -6.41
CA ARG A 69 -4.00 12.98 -7.67
C ARG A 69 -3.00 13.22 -8.78
N ALA A 70 -1.93 13.96 -8.50
CA ALA A 70 -0.90 14.27 -9.49
C ALA A 70 -0.17 13.01 -10.00
N LEU A 71 0.01 12.00 -9.15
CA LEU A 71 0.57 10.70 -9.54
C LEU A 71 -0.42 9.89 -10.40
N LYS A 72 -1.69 9.88 -10.00
CA LYS A 72 -2.76 9.18 -10.70
C LYS A 72 -2.97 9.73 -12.12
N GLU A 73 -2.87 11.06 -12.30
CA GLU A 73 -2.88 11.72 -13.61
C GLU A 73 -1.71 11.28 -14.53
N LYS A 74 -0.62 10.81 -13.93
CA LYS A 74 0.54 10.23 -14.64
C LYS A 74 0.46 8.71 -14.79
N GLU A 75 -0.68 8.10 -14.53
CA GLU A 75 -0.89 6.66 -14.57
C GLU A 75 0.06 5.87 -13.62
N ILE A 76 0.48 6.49 -12.53
CA ILE A 76 1.26 5.86 -11.47
C ILE A 76 0.30 5.32 -10.43
N ILE A 77 0.44 4.05 -10.09
CA ILE A 77 -0.44 3.38 -9.13
C ILE A 77 -0.05 3.78 -7.72
N THR A 78 -1.00 4.38 -7.01
CA THR A 78 -0.79 4.94 -5.67
C THR A 78 -1.43 4.10 -4.60
N THR A 79 -0.71 3.88 -3.52
CA THR A 79 -1.26 3.24 -2.34
C THR A 79 -0.90 3.99 -1.08
N THR A 80 -1.71 3.86 -0.03
CA THR A 80 -1.44 4.44 1.28
C THR A 80 -2.04 3.59 2.40
N ILE A 81 -1.47 3.73 3.60
CA ILE A 81 -1.99 3.13 4.82
C ILE A 81 -2.33 4.26 5.78
N LEU A 82 -3.55 4.30 6.26
CA LEU A 82 -4.05 5.36 7.14
C LEU A 82 -4.91 4.78 8.27
N GLU A 83 -5.07 5.52 9.35
CA GLU A 83 -6.03 5.13 10.38
C GLU A 83 -7.45 5.04 9.83
N GLU A 84 -8.20 4.01 10.23
CA GLU A 84 -9.57 3.76 9.76
C GLU A 84 -10.48 4.98 9.96
N LYS A 85 -10.34 5.68 11.09
CA LYS A 85 -11.08 6.89 11.37
C LYS A 85 -10.86 7.96 10.30
N LEU A 86 -9.58 8.22 9.95
CA LEU A 86 -9.20 9.21 8.93
C LEU A 86 -9.72 8.81 7.55
N VAL A 87 -9.66 7.51 7.24
CA VAL A 87 -10.20 6.96 5.99
C VAL A 87 -11.70 7.17 5.89
N MET A 88 -12.46 6.92 6.96
CA MET A 88 -13.90 7.09 6.97
C MET A 88 -14.34 8.55 6.84
N GLU A 89 -13.65 9.45 7.52
CA GLU A 89 -13.94 10.89 7.47
C GLU A 89 -13.65 11.50 6.08
N ASN A 90 -12.71 10.91 5.30
CA ASN A 90 -12.25 11.48 4.02
C ASN A 90 -12.42 10.51 2.83
N LYS A 91 -13.34 9.56 2.94
CA LYS A 91 -13.50 8.42 2.02
C LYS A 91 -13.55 8.82 0.54
N GLU A 92 -14.37 9.81 0.21
CA GLU A 92 -14.59 10.21 -1.19
C GLU A 92 -13.37 10.89 -1.82
N ASP A 93 -12.70 11.74 -1.07
CA ASP A 93 -11.50 12.42 -1.57
C ASP A 93 -10.30 11.46 -1.67
N LEU A 94 -10.18 10.54 -0.73
CA LEU A 94 -9.19 9.49 -0.77
C LEU A 94 -9.36 8.61 -2.00
N LYS A 95 -10.56 8.10 -2.28
CA LYS A 95 -10.84 7.26 -3.46
C LYS A 95 -10.57 7.95 -4.78
N LYS A 96 -10.81 9.26 -4.87
CA LYS A 96 -10.49 10.05 -6.06
C LYS A 96 -8.99 10.22 -6.28
N SER A 97 -8.24 10.26 -5.18
CA SER A 97 -6.81 10.62 -5.18
C SER A 97 -5.87 9.43 -5.14
N ILE A 98 -6.29 8.30 -4.58
CA ILE A 98 -5.46 7.13 -4.28
C ILE A 98 -6.12 5.87 -4.84
N ASP A 99 -5.34 4.96 -5.44
CA ASP A 99 -5.86 3.73 -6.03
C ASP A 99 -6.22 2.69 -4.96
N ALA A 100 -5.33 2.43 -4.00
CA ALA A 100 -5.55 1.49 -2.91
C ALA A 100 -5.27 2.12 -1.54
N ILE A 101 -6.24 2.02 -0.62
CA ILE A 101 -6.18 2.61 0.72
C ILE A 101 -6.34 1.49 1.74
N PHE A 102 -5.33 1.26 2.55
CA PHE A 102 -5.34 0.23 3.58
C PHE A 102 -5.63 0.85 4.96
N PRO A 103 -6.84 0.68 5.50
CA PRO A 103 -7.17 1.18 6.83
C PRO A 103 -6.53 0.34 7.93
N VAL A 104 -6.06 0.99 8.99
CA VAL A 104 -5.57 0.35 10.21
C VAL A 104 -6.28 0.92 11.44
N ASN A 105 -6.46 0.10 12.46
CA ASN A 105 -7.17 0.52 13.68
C ASN A 105 -6.35 1.48 14.54
N LYS A 106 -5.03 1.41 14.47
CA LYS A 106 -4.13 2.21 15.30
C LYS A 106 -2.96 2.75 14.47
N LYS A 107 -2.57 3.98 14.75
CA LYS A 107 -1.42 4.64 14.12
C LYS A 107 -0.12 3.81 14.19
N GLY A 108 0.14 3.15 15.31
CA GLY A 108 1.32 2.29 15.48
C GLY A 108 1.35 1.07 14.56
N ASP A 109 0.23 0.71 13.94
CA ASP A 109 0.15 -0.43 13.02
C ASP A 109 0.52 -0.05 11.57
N ILE A 110 0.60 1.24 11.23
CA ILE A 110 0.88 1.73 9.87
C ILE A 110 2.22 1.20 9.36
N GLU A 111 3.29 1.42 10.10
CA GLU A 111 4.65 0.98 9.71
C GLU A 111 4.76 -0.55 9.63
N ASN A 112 4.13 -1.24 10.58
CA ASN A 112 4.13 -2.70 10.60
C ASN A 112 3.38 -3.27 9.38
N LEU A 113 2.20 -2.73 9.06
CA LEU A 113 1.44 -3.15 7.90
C LEU A 113 2.18 -2.84 6.60
N LEU A 114 2.79 -1.66 6.49
CA LEU A 114 3.58 -1.29 5.32
C LEU A 114 4.78 -2.22 5.15
N LEU A 115 5.48 -2.56 6.23
CA LEU A 115 6.58 -3.52 6.21
C LEU A 115 6.12 -4.90 5.72
N GLU A 116 5.00 -5.41 6.23
CA GLU A 116 4.46 -6.71 5.82
C GLU A 116 3.98 -6.72 4.36
N LEU A 117 3.30 -5.66 3.91
CA LEU A 117 2.90 -5.50 2.51
C LEU A 117 4.11 -5.48 1.57
N LEU A 118 5.12 -4.69 1.89
CA LEU A 118 6.33 -4.59 1.06
C LEU A 118 7.10 -5.91 1.00
N LYS A 119 7.27 -6.61 2.13
CA LYS A 119 7.89 -7.94 2.18
C LYS A 119 7.13 -8.93 1.30
N MET A 120 5.82 -8.93 1.40
CA MET A 120 4.97 -9.83 0.63
C MET A 120 5.10 -9.55 -0.86
N ILE A 121 4.95 -8.30 -1.29
CA ILE A 121 5.04 -7.92 -2.70
C ILE A 121 6.45 -8.18 -3.25
N ASP A 122 7.50 -7.85 -2.49
CA ASP A 122 8.89 -8.13 -2.86
C ASP A 122 9.12 -9.64 -3.05
N ASN A 123 8.62 -10.47 -2.15
CA ASN A 123 8.71 -11.92 -2.25
C ASN A 123 7.91 -12.51 -3.43
N ILE A 124 6.73 -11.98 -3.70
CA ILE A 124 5.87 -12.46 -4.79
C ILE A 124 6.46 -12.11 -6.15
N ILE A 125 6.93 -10.88 -6.32
CA ILE A 125 7.41 -10.38 -7.61
C ILE A 125 8.85 -10.81 -7.88
N PHE A 126 9.71 -10.75 -6.87
CA PHE A 126 11.16 -10.91 -7.03
C PHE A 126 11.72 -12.17 -6.37
N GLY A 127 10.92 -12.87 -5.57
CA GLY A 127 11.30 -14.09 -4.87
C GLY A 127 11.18 -15.34 -5.76
N LEU A 128 11.86 -16.42 -5.35
CA LEU A 128 11.72 -17.75 -5.95
C LEU A 128 10.50 -18.46 -5.31
N GLY A 129 9.29 -18.04 -5.68
CA GLY A 129 8.04 -18.62 -5.14
C GLY A 129 7.41 -19.67 -6.04
N PHE A 130 6.46 -20.45 -5.48
CA PHE A 130 5.63 -21.42 -6.24
C PHE A 130 4.56 -20.73 -7.11
N ILE A 131 4.26 -19.47 -6.86
CA ILE A 131 3.27 -18.68 -7.59
C ILE A 131 4.03 -17.57 -8.31
N ASN A 132 4.06 -17.63 -9.63
CA ASN A 132 4.61 -16.56 -10.47
C ASN A 132 3.49 -15.53 -10.72
N LEU A 133 3.26 -14.65 -9.75
CA LEU A 133 2.57 -13.40 -10.03
C LEU A 133 3.60 -12.41 -10.57
N ASP A 134 3.29 -11.78 -11.67
CA ASP A 134 4.12 -10.69 -12.16
C ASP A 134 3.71 -9.34 -11.55
N ILE A 135 4.54 -8.33 -11.73
CA ILE A 135 4.26 -7.00 -11.20
C ILE A 135 2.98 -6.39 -11.80
N GLU A 136 2.60 -6.78 -13.03
CA GLU A 136 1.38 -6.32 -13.67
C GLU A 136 0.13 -6.89 -12.99
N ASP A 137 0.18 -8.11 -12.48
CA ASP A 137 -0.91 -8.69 -11.69
C ASP A 137 -1.13 -7.86 -10.41
N VAL A 138 -0.05 -7.53 -9.71
CA VAL A 138 -0.13 -6.69 -8.50
C VAL A 138 -0.66 -5.29 -8.83
N LYS A 139 -0.20 -4.68 -9.93
CA LYS A 139 -0.70 -3.39 -10.40
C LYS A 139 -2.20 -3.42 -10.69
N ASN A 140 -2.65 -4.45 -11.41
CA ASN A 140 -4.07 -4.61 -11.73
C ASN A 140 -4.94 -4.81 -10.48
N MET A 141 -4.41 -5.48 -9.47
CA MET A 141 -5.11 -5.65 -8.19
C MET A 141 -5.20 -4.37 -7.38
N LEU A 142 -4.19 -3.51 -7.42
CA LEU A 142 -4.14 -2.26 -6.66
C LEU A 142 -4.89 -1.11 -7.35
N LYS A 143 -4.87 -1.09 -8.69
CA LYS A 143 -5.44 0.00 -9.47
C LYS A 143 -6.95 0.16 -9.20
N ASP A 144 -7.34 1.36 -8.78
CA ASP A 144 -8.74 1.76 -8.50
C ASP A 144 -9.47 0.82 -7.51
N SER A 145 -8.73 0.07 -6.67
CA SER A 145 -9.34 -0.86 -5.70
C SER A 145 -10.05 -0.14 -4.55
N GLY A 146 -9.73 1.12 -4.30
CA GLY A 146 -10.34 1.94 -3.26
C GLY A 146 -9.92 1.50 -1.86
N ILE A 147 -10.87 1.41 -0.92
CA ILE A 147 -10.58 0.98 0.45
C ILE A 147 -10.41 -0.55 0.45
N THR A 148 -9.22 -0.98 0.80
CA THR A 148 -8.75 -2.36 0.65
C THR A 148 -8.30 -2.91 1.99
N VAL A 149 -8.64 -4.15 2.28
CA VAL A 149 -8.18 -4.85 3.48
C VAL A 149 -7.10 -5.84 3.09
N PHE A 150 -5.98 -5.78 3.79
CA PHE A 150 -4.90 -6.75 3.67
C PHE A 150 -5.02 -7.83 4.76
N GLY A 151 -4.87 -9.07 4.37
CA GLY A 151 -4.78 -10.19 5.29
C GLY A 151 -3.73 -11.19 4.81
N SER A 152 -2.90 -11.67 5.73
CA SER A 152 -1.97 -12.77 5.48
C SER A 152 -2.31 -13.97 6.36
N LEU A 153 -2.22 -15.16 5.79
CA LEU A 153 -2.41 -16.41 6.52
C LEU A 153 -1.18 -17.30 6.34
N ASN A 154 -0.53 -17.62 7.45
CA ASN A 154 0.61 -18.52 7.44
C ASN A 154 0.12 -20.00 7.52
N ILE A 155 0.27 -20.75 6.44
CA ILE A 155 -0.20 -22.12 6.33
C ILE A 155 0.98 -23.07 6.48
N ASN A 156 1.18 -23.59 7.70
CA ASN A 156 2.28 -24.52 8.00
C ASN A 156 1.94 -25.99 7.74
N LYS A 157 0.71 -26.34 7.36
CA LYS A 157 0.22 -27.71 7.07
C LYS A 157 -0.87 -27.67 6.03
N ALA A 158 -1.15 -28.81 5.38
CA ALA A 158 -2.33 -28.97 4.53
C ALA A 158 -3.60 -28.65 5.33
N ILE A 159 -4.16 -27.49 5.10
CA ILE A 159 -5.35 -26.99 5.77
C ILE A 159 -6.50 -27.06 4.76
N SER A 160 -7.67 -27.50 5.21
CA SER A 160 -8.85 -27.52 4.34
C SER A 160 -9.30 -26.09 3.99
N GLU A 161 -9.92 -25.94 2.82
CA GLU A 161 -10.48 -24.67 2.35
C GLU A 161 -11.43 -24.03 3.39
N GLU A 162 -12.22 -24.84 4.08
CA GLU A 162 -13.11 -24.40 5.17
C GLU A 162 -12.38 -23.75 6.34
N VAL A 163 -11.19 -24.26 6.70
CA VAL A 163 -10.36 -23.69 7.77
C VAL A 163 -9.75 -22.38 7.33
N ILE A 164 -9.35 -22.26 6.06
CA ILE A 164 -8.85 -21.01 5.48
C ILE A 164 -9.95 -19.94 5.53
N ILE A 165 -11.13 -20.23 5.01
CA ILE A 165 -12.28 -19.32 5.00
C ILE A 165 -12.67 -18.93 6.43
N LYS A 166 -12.70 -19.87 7.37
CA LYS A 166 -13.04 -19.59 8.77
C LYS A 166 -12.03 -18.66 9.44
N ASN A 167 -10.74 -18.85 9.20
CA ASN A 167 -9.69 -17.98 9.77
C ASN A 167 -9.72 -16.57 9.15
N ILE A 168 -9.95 -16.47 7.85
CA ILE A 168 -10.14 -15.19 7.17
C ILE A 168 -11.35 -14.45 7.76
N ASN A 169 -12.49 -15.12 7.86
CA ASN A 169 -13.72 -14.54 8.42
C ASN A 169 -13.55 -14.09 9.89
N TYR A 170 -12.84 -14.87 10.69
CA TYR A 170 -12.60 -14.57 12.09
C TYR A 170 -11.68 -13.35 12.28
N ASN A 171 -10.60 -13.30 11.50
CA ASN A 171 -9.60 -12.24 11.66
C ASN A 171 -10.00 -10.90 11.02
N LEU A 172 -10.76 -10.92 9.92
CA LEU A 172 -11.09 -9.72 9.15
C LEU A 172 -12.51 -9.22 9.38
N ASN A 173 -13.36 -9.98 10.09
CA ASN A 173 -14.79 -9.64 10.21
C ASN A 173 -15.38 -9.24 8.83
N ILE A 174 -15.14 -10.10 7.83
CA ILE A 174 -15.35 -9.82 6.39
C ILE A 174 -16.72 -9.21 6.10
N LEU A 175 -17.77 -9.69 6.77
CA LEU A 175 -19.13 -9.14 6.60
C LEU A 175 -19.20 -7.67 6.95
N GLU A 176 -18.55 -7.24 8.02
CA GLU A 176 -18.52 -5.82 8.42
C GLU A 176 -17.79 -4.96 7.37
N TYR A 177 -16.67 -5.43 6.87
CA TYR A 177 -15.92 -4.71 5.84
C TYR A 177 -16.64 -4.71 4.49
N LEU A 178 -17.30 -5.80 4.10
CA LEU A 178 -18.13 -5.83 2.88
C LEU A 178 -19.29 -4.82 2.95
N ILE A 179 -19.96 -4.71 4.11
CA ILE A 179 -21.01 -3.71 4.33
C ILE A 179 -20.46 -2.29 4.21
N LYS A 180 -19.21 -2.06 4.66
CA LYS A 180 -18.51 -0.78 4.53
C LYS A 180 -18.02 -0.52 3.10
N GLY A 181 -18.11 -1.50 2.18
CA GLY A 181 -17.70 -1.40 0.78
C GLY A 181 -16.19 -1.42 0.59
N TYR A 182 -15.48 -2.29 1.32
CA TYR A 182 -14.06 -2.55 1.17
C TYR A 182 -13.79 -3.61 0.11
N SER A 183 -12.68 -3.47 -0.58
CA SER A 183 -12.08 -4.54 -1.40
C SER A 183 -11.14 -5.40 -0.54
N PHE A 184 -10.93 -6.65 -0.94
CA PHE A 184 -10.07 -7.57 -0.19
C PHE A 184 -8.85 -7.96 -1.00
N PHE A 185 -7.72 -7.96 -0.33
CA PHE A 185 -6.42 -8.39 -0.84
C PHE A 185 -5.97 -9.58 0.00
N LEU A 186 -6.12 -10.80 -0.54
CA LEU A 186 -5.79 -12.05 0.15
C LEU A 186 -4.65 -12.74 -0.56
N PHE A 187 -3.62 -13.12 0.21
CA PHE A 187 -2.47 -13.90 -0.25
C PHE A 187 -2.22 -15.12 0.63
#